data_d890b0819c6caac44dd3f84fd0022daa
#
_entry.id   d890b0819c6caac44dd3f84fd0022daa
#
_cell.length_a   1.000
_cell.length_b   1.000
_cell.length_c   1.000
_cell.angle_alpha   90.00
_cell.angle_beta   90.00
_cell.angle_gamma   90.00
#
_symmetry.space_group_name_H-M   'P 1'
#
loop_
_entity.id
_entity.type
_entity.pdbx_description
1 polymer ?
#
loop_
_entity_poly.entity_id
_entity_poly.type
_entity_poly.pdbx_seq_one_letter_code
_entity_poly.pdbx_strand_id
1 'polypeptide(L)'
;ENIPFYGFAAVCLDHPEVQRLVAAIDNRRLVTYGLNPQAMVRAENCDMAADGCRFDVVIQNGETTRIDGLHLPMAGWHNVSNALAAIAVARELGVTDEDIRSGLAGFGGVKRRFTTTGVVNGVRIVDDYGHHPVEIAAVLKAARQVTEGRVIAVMQPHRFTRLRDLMEEFSTSFSDADVVIVADVYPAGEAPIEGVDKDALVDGVRRYGHRHVSALQSLADLPGVVAAEARPGDVVVLLGAGDITGWAYALPAQLEALA
;
A
#
# COMPACT_ATOMS: atom_id res chain seq x y z
N GLU A 1 -2.65 -26.47 -9.94
CA GLU A 1 -2.85 -27.49 -11.01
C GLU A 1 -3.01 -26.88 -12.41
N ASN A 2 -3.30 -25.56 -12.53
CA ASN A 2 -3.60 -24.92 -13.82
C ASN A 2 -2.36 -24.32 -14.52
N ILE A 3 -1.16 -24.44 -13.96
CA ILE A 3 0.06 -23.98 -14.63
C ILE A 3 0.44 -25.00 -15.72
N PRO A 4 0.58 -24.60 -17.00
CA PRO A 4 1.05 -25.48 -18.06
C PRO A 4 2.42 -26.10 -17.71
N PHE A 5 2.72 -27.27 -18.25
CA PHE A 5 3.98 -27.97 -17.98
C PHE A 5 5.23 -27.18 -18.42
N TYR A 6 5.09 -26.28 -19.39
CA TYR A 6 6.13 -25.36 -19.88
C TYR A 6 6.13 -23.99 -19.19
N GLY A 7 5.16 -23.75 -18.31
CA GLY A 7 5.04 -22.49 -17.58
C GLY A 7 5.75 -22.52 -16.24
N PHE A 8 5.70 -21.40 -15.56
CA PHE A 8 6.22 -21.24 -14.20
C PHE A 8 5.25 -20.39 -13.35
N ALA A 9 5.43 -20.40 -12.04
CA ALA A 9 4.78 -19.48 -11.15
C ALA A 9 5.83 -18.62 -10.44
N ALA A 10 5.65 -17.29 -10.46
CA ALA A 10 6.37 -16.38 -9.60
C ALA A 10 5.62 -16.25 -8.27
N VAL A 11 6.26 -16.56 -7.15
CA VAL A 11 5.62 -16.66 -5.82
C VAL A 11 6.41 -15.88 -4.76
N CYS A 12 5.70 -15.06 -3.97
CA CYS A 12 6.28 -14.26 -2.91
C CYS A 12 6.61 -15.13 -1.69
N LEU A 13 7.90 -15.26 -1.36
CA LEU A 13 8.35 -16.11 -0.24
C LEU A 13 8.27 -15.41 1.13
N ASP A 14 7.83 -14.15 1.19
CA ASP A 14 7.76 -13.40 2.45
C ASP A 14 6.53 -13.76 3.29
N HIS A 15 5.55 -14.47 2.71
CA HIS A 15 4.32 -14.83 3.41
C HIS A 15 4.30 -16.30 3.83
N PRO A 16 4.02 -16.64 5.12
CA PRO A 16 4.07 -18.02 5.63
C PRO A 16 3.16 -19.00 4.88
N GLU A 17 1.96 -18.56 4.46
CA GLU A 17 1.04 -19.43 3.70
C GLU A 17 1.60 -19.74 2.29
N VAL A 18 2.30 -18.79 1.67
CA VAL A 18 2.97 -19.03 0.38
C VAL A 18 4.15 -19.99 0.55
N GLN A 19 4.92 -19.88 1.65
CA GLN A 19 5.99 -20.82 1.98
C GLN A 19 5.45 -22.26 2.10
N ARG A 20 4.31 -22.43 2.79
CA ARG A 20 3.62 -23.73 2.87
C ARG A 20 3.17 -24.26 1.50
N LEU A 21 2.63 -23.36 0.68
CA LEU A 21 2.19 -23.71 -0.68
C LEU A 21 3.37 -24.14 -1.55
N VAL A 22 4.49 -23.40 -1.51
CA VAL A 22 5.73 -23.72 -2.23
C VAL A 22 6.24 -25.10 -1.87
N ALA A 23 6.25 -25.44 -0.57
CA ALA A 23 6.69 -26.74 -0.09
C ALA A 23 5.81 -27.92 -0.55
N ALA A 24 4.57 -27.66 -0.97
CA ALA A 24 3.62 -28.67 -1.43
C ALA A 24 3.57 -28.83 -2.97
N ILE A 25 4.35 -28.04 -3.72
CA ILE A 25 4.35 -28.07 -5.20
C ILE A 25 5.63 -28.75 -5.70
N ASP A 26 5.53 -30.03 -6.11
CA ASP A 26 6.67 -30.81 -6.56
C ASP A 26 6.82 -30.89 -8.08
N ASN A 27 5.77 -30.55 -8.85
CA ASN A 27 5.72 -30.86 -10.28
C ASN A 27 5.54 -29.61 -11.17
N ARG A 28 5.87 -28.45 -10.67
CA ARG A 28 5.83 -27.19 -11.42
C ARG A 28 7.07 -26.36 -11.14
N ARG A 29 7.52 -25.63 -12.14
CA ARG A 29 8.62 -24.68 -11.99
C ARG A 29 8.14 -23.49 -11.18
N LEU A 30 8.83 -23.19 -10.08
CA LEU A 30 8.57 -22.04 -9.24
C LEU A 30 9.77 -21.09 -9.30
N VAL A 31 9.49 -19.80 -9.39
CA VAL A 31 10.47 -18.72 -9.21
C VAL A 31 10.04 -17.95 -7.97
N THR A 32 10.77 -18.12 -6.88
CA THR A 32 10.46 -17.45 -5.63
C THR A 32 11.06 -16.05 -5.63
N TYR A 33 10.32 -15.07 -5.11
CA TYR A 33 10.81 -13.71 -4.94
C TYR A 33 10.45 -13.16 -3.56
N GLY A 34 11.15 -12.13 -3.12
CA GLY A 34 10.85 -11.44 -1.86
C GLY A 34 12.08 -10.81 -1.21
N LEU A 35 11.90 -10.40 0.04
CA LEU A 35 12.98 -9.93 0.93
C LEU A 35 13.62 -11.08 1.71
N ASN A 36 12.95 -12.24 1.73
CA ASN A 36 13.43 -13.45 2.37
C ASN A 36 14.77 -13.89 1.75
N PRO A 37 15.83 -14.15 2.56
CA PRO A 37 17.13 -14.58 2.06
C PRO A 37 17.11 -15.87 1.23
N GLN A 38 16.08 -16.68 1.37
CA GLN A 38 15.89 -17.94 0.63
C GLN A 38 15.20 -17.73 -0.73
N ALA A 39 14.71 -16.50 -1.03
CA ALA A 39 14.09 -16.22 -2.31
C ALA A 39 15.12 -16.24 -3.44
N MET A 40 14.72 -16.82 -4.59
CA MET A 40 15.58 -16.86 -5.78
C MET A 40 15.83 -15.44 -6.34
N VAL A 41 14.83 -14.57 -6.32
CA VAL A 41 14.94 -13.17 -6.71
C VAL A 41 14.69 -12.32 -5.48
N ARG A 42 15.72 -11.70 -4.92
CA ARG A 42 15.59 -10.93 -3.68
C ARG A 42 16.18 -9.54 -3.79
N ALA A 43 15.57 -8.60 -3.06
CA ALA A 43 16.11 -7.25 -2.92
C ALA A 43 17.12 -7.18 -1.76
N GLU A 44 18.18 -6.42 -1.98
CA GLU A 44 19.20 -6.08 -0.99
C GLU A 44 19.46 -4.56 -1.04
N ASN A 45 20.11 -4.02 0.01
CA ASN A 45 20.54 -2.62 0.08
C ASN A 45 19.42 -1.61 -0.24
N CYS A 46 18.20 -1.88 0.25
CA CYS A 46 17.06 -1.03 -0.03
C CYS A 46 17.15 0.29 0.76
N ASP A 47 17.16 1.40 0.02
CA ASP A 47 17.13 2.77 0.52
C ASP A 47 15.81 3.43 0.10
N MET A 48 14.97 3.75 1.10
CA MET A 48 13.66 4.37 0.89
C MET A 48 13.77 5.88 0.98
N ALA A 49 13.26 6.59 -0.02
CA ALA A 49 13.23 8.04 -0.08
C ALA A 49 11.86 8.54 -0.54
N ALA A 50 11.65 9.86 -0.46
CA ALA A 50 10.39 10.49 -0.87
C ALA A 50 10.10 10.34 -2.37
N ASP A 51 11.14 10.15 -3.19
CA ASP A 51 11.08 9.97 -4.64
C ASP A 51 11.02 8.49 -5.06
N GLY A 52 11.01 7.55 -4.11
CA GLY A 52 10.92 6.12 -4.39
C GLY A 52 11.88 5.26 -3.57
N CYS A 53 12.28 4.13 -4.12
CA CYS A 53 13.24 3.22 -3.51
C CYS A 53 14.41 2.93 -4.45
N ARG A 54 15.64 2.92 -3.90
CA ARG A 54 16.84 2.37 -4.57
C ARG A 54 17.20 1.06 -3.93
N PHE A 55 17.49 0.06 -4.73
CA PHE A 55 17.81 -1.28 -4.24
C PHE A 55 18.64 -2.07 -5.26
N ASP A 56 19.27 -3.10 -4.77
CA ASP A 56 19.94 -4.10 -5.59
C ASP A 56 19.09 -5.36 -5.67
N VAL A 57 19.22 -6.13 -6.73
CA VAL A 57 18.56 -7.43 -6.86
C VAL A 57 19.59 -8.52 -7.04
N VAL A 58 19.50 -9.56 -6.22
CA VAL A 58 20.26 -10.79 -6.35
C VAL A 58 19.38 -11.88 -6.89
N ILE A 59 19.83 -12.57 -7.93
CA ILE A 59 19.11 -13.64 -8.61
C ILE A 59 19.93 -14.92 -8.50
N GLN A 60 19.35 -15.95 -7.88
CA GLN A 60 19.92 -17.28 -7.72
C GLN A 60 19.18 -18.28 -8.60
N ASN A 61 19.71 -18.57 -9.77
CA ASN A 61 19.19 -19.57 -10.71
C ASN A 61 20.34 -20.40 -11.29
N GLY A 62 20.91 -21.28 -10.44
CA GLY A 62 22.16 -21.99 -10.73
C GLY A 62 23.38 -21.12 -10.44
N GLU A 63 23.64 -20.12 -11.26
CA GLU A 63 24.64 -19.07 -11.00
C GLU A 63 23.98 -17.88 -10.29
N THR A 64 24.74 -17.23 -9.40
CA THR A 64 24.29 -15.98 -8.76
C THR A 64 24.61 -14.80 -9.66
N THR A 65 23.60 -14.06 -10.06
CA THR A 65 23.72 -12.79 -10.79
C THR A 65 23.17 -11.64 -9.95
N ARG A 66 23.59 -10.41 -10.29
CA ARG A 66 23.22 -9.21 -9.53
C ARG A 66 22.90 -8.06 -10.48
N ILE A 67 21.88 -7.30 -10.13
CA ILE A 67 21.51 -6.04 -10.79
C ILE A 67 21.58 -4.95 -9.72
N ASP A 68 22.64 -4.12 -9.76
CA ASP A 68 22.87 -3.10 -8.74
C ASP A 68 22.17 -1.77 -9.08
N GLY A 69 21.78 -1.02 -8.05
CA GLY A 69 21.32 0.36 -8.15
C GLY A 69 20.04 0.54 -8.97
N LEU A 70 19.09 -0.37 -8.86
CA LEU A 70 17.75 -0.18 -9.43
C LEU A 70 17.03 0.97 -8.73
N HIS A 71 16.27 1.74 -9.48
CA HIS A 71 15.41 2.79 -8.95
C HIS A 71 13.96 2.49 -9.32
N LEU A 72 13.10 2.44 -8.32
CA LEU A 72 11.65 2.38 -8.46
C LEU A 72 11.06 3.68 -7.92
N PRO A 73 10.42 4.54 -8.74
CA PRO A 73 9.86 5.82 -8.28
C PRO A 73 8.53 5.61 -7.52
N MET A 74 8.50 4.66 -6.62
CA MET A 74 7.39 4.34 -5.71
C MET A 74 7.97 3.94 -4.36
N ALA A 75 7.55 4.63 -3.30
CA ALA A 75 7.94 4.32 -1.94
C ALA A 75 7.20 3.09 -1.40
N GLY A 76 7.80 2.42 -0.40
CA GLY A 76 7.20 1.32 0.35
C GLY A 76 7.67 -0.06 -0.05
N TRP A 77 7.92 -0.89 0.95
CA TRP A 77 8.40 -2.26 0.81
C TRP A 77 7.51 -3.15 -0.05
N HIS A 78 6.19 -2.93 0.00
CA HIS A 78 5.23 -3.66 -0.83
C HIS A 78 5.43 -3.35 -2.32
N ASN A 79 5.86 -2.14 -2.70
CA ASN A 79 6.16 -1.80 -4.08
C ASN A 79 7.48 -2.42 -4.53
N VAL A 80 8.48 -2.53 -3.65
CA VAL A 80 9.70 -3.31 -3.93
C VAL A 80 9.36 -4.77 -4.16
N SER A 81 8.52 -5.38 -3.32
CA SER A 81 8.06 -6.76 -3.50
C SER A 81 7.31 -6.96 -4.83
N ASN A 82 6.45 -6.01 -5.22
CA ASN A 82 5.78 -6.02 -6.52
C ASN A 82 6.78 -5.92 -7.69
N ALA A 83 7.79 -5.06 -7.56
CA ALA A 83 8.87 -4.94 -8.55
C ALA A 83 9.67 -6.24 -8.68
N LEU A 84 9.96 -6.93 -7.57
CA LEU A 84 10.64 -8.23 -7.61
C LEU A 84 9.83 -9.28 -8.36
N ALA A 85 8.49 -9.28 -8.24
CA ALA A 85 7.62 -10.14 -9.05
C ALA A 85 7.79 -9.85 -10.55
N ALA A 86 7.78 -8.57 -10.93
CA ALA A 86 7.97 -8.16 -12.32
C ALA A 86 9.37 -8.54 -12.84
N ILE A 87 10.41 -8.33 -12.03
CA ILE A 87 11.80 -8.72 -12.36
C ILE A 87 11.91 -10.24 -12.53
N ALA A 88 11.31 -11.02 -11.62
CA ALA A 88 11.30 -12.48 -11.71
C ALA A 88 10.70 -12.96 -13.04
N VAL A 89 9.56 -12.38 -13.43
CA VAL A 89 8.91 -12.70 -14.72
C VAL A 89 9.74 -12.21 -15.90
N ALA A 90 10.27 -10.99 -15.85
CA ALA A 90 11.09 -10.42 -16.92
C ALA A 90 12.33 -11.26 -17.21
N ARG A 91 13.02 -11.73 -16.16
CA ARG A 91 14.21 -12.62 -16.29
C ARG A 91 13.85 -13.95 -16.95
N GLU A 92 12.74 -14.54 -16.59
CA GLU A 92 12.25 -15.78 -17.20
C GLU A 92 11.88 -15.61 -18.68
N LEU A 93 11.49 -14.39 -19.07
CA LEU A 93 11.19 -14.03 -20.48
C LEU A 93 12.43 -13.57 -21.25
N GLY A 94 13.62 -13.56 -20.62
CA GLY A 94 14.87 -13.18 -21.28
C GLY A 94 15.08 -11.67 -21.43
N VAL A 95 14.38 -10.84 -20.65
CA VAL A 95 14.57 -9.39 -20.64
C VAL A 95 15.95 -9.06 -20.06
N THR A 96 16.65 -8.11 -20.68
CA THR A 96 18.01 -7.72 -20.26
C THR A 96 17.99 -6.91 -18.96
N ASP A 97 19.13 -6.88 -18.27
CA ASP A 97 19.29 -6.08 -17.03
C ASP A 97 19.10 -4.58 -17.31
N GLU A 98 19.50 -4.09 -18.48
CA GLU A 98 19.34 -2.70 -18.88
C GLU A 98 17.87 -2.35 -19.15
N ASP A 99 17.12 -3.25 -19.79
CA ASP A 99 15.67 -3.05 -20.02
C ASP A 99 14.91 -3.11 -18.71
N ILE A 100 15.28 -3.98 -17.77
CA ILE A 100 14.71 -4.02 -16.41
C ILE A 100 14.98 -2.70 -15.69
N ARG A 101 16.22 -2.22 -15.74
CA ARG A 101 16.62 -0.95 -15.11
C ARG A 101 15.84 0.24 -15.66
N SER A 102 15.82 0.37 -16.99
CA SER A 102 15.15 1.47 -17.67
C SER A 102 13.64 1.42 -17.48
N GLY A 103 13.05 0.22 -17.52
CA GLY A 103 11.62 -0.01 -17.31
C GLY A 103 11.17 0.35 -15.90
N LEU A 104 11.95 0.01 -14.87
CA LEU A 104 11.65 0.39 -13.49
C LEU A 104 11.83 1.89 -13.26
N ALA A 105 12.93 2.48 -13.71
CA ALA A 105 13.19 3.90 -13.53
C ALA A 105 12.19 4.79 -14.29
N GLY A 106 11.71 4.34 -15.45
CA GLY A 106 10.68 5.02 -16.24
C GLY A 106 9.25 4.72 -15.81
N PHE A 107 9.03 3.91 -14.78
CA PHE A 107 7.71 3.52 -14.36
C PHE A 107 6.96 4.69 -13.71
N GLY A 108 5.92 5.18 -14.38
CA GLY A 108 5.12 6.32 -13.92
C GLY A 108 4.18 6.04 -12.75
N GLY A 109 4.30 4.86 -12.12
CA GLY A 109 3.42 4.42 -11.05
C GLY A 109 2.06 3.90 -11.54
N VAL A 110 1.27 3.42 -10.62
CA VAL A 110 -0.13 3.05 -10.84
C VAL A 110 -1.00 4.10 -10.15
N LYS A 111 -1.99 4.63 -10.85
CA LYS A 111 -2.97 5.54 -10.23
C LYS A 111 -3.56 4.88 -8.98
N ARG A 112 -3.78 5.68 -7.95
CA ARG A 112 -4.28 5.20 -6.66
C ARG A 112 -3.33 4.22 -5.93
N ARG A 113 -2.02 4.36 -6.15
CA ARG A 113 -0.97 3.67 -5.40
C ARG A 113 0.02 4.71 -4.89
N PHE A 114 -0.23 5.22 -3.70
CA PHE A 114 0.52 6.30 -3.05
C PHE A 114 0.67 7.54 -3.95
N THR A 115 -0.41 7.90 -4.66
CA THR A 115 -0.41 8.97 -5.65
C THR A 115 -0.56 10.32 -4.96
N THR A 116 0.44 11.22 -5.04
CA THR A 116 0.30 12.59 -4.56
C THR A 116 -0.68 13.34 -5.46
N THR A 117 -1.79 13.82 -4.89
CA THR A 117 -2.81 14.60 -5.60
C THR A 117 -2.58 16.11 -5.48
N GLY A 118 -1.85 16.54 -4.46
CA GLY A 118 -1.47 17.94 -4.25
C GLY A 118 -0.64 18.15 -3.00
N VAL A 119 -0.06 19.36 -2.89
CA VAL A 119 0.61 19.85 -1.69
C VAL A 119 0.06 21.23 -1.39
N VAL A 120 -0.57 21.42 -0.23
CA VAL A 120 -1.18 22.68 0.18
C VAL A 120 -0.61 23.09 1.53
N ASN A 121 -0.07 24.30 1.65
CA ASN A 121 0.52 24.82 2.89
C ASN A 121 1.55 23.85 3.53
N GLY A 122 2.31 23.12 2.69
CA GLY A 122 3.29 22.13 3.16
C GLY A 122 2.68 20.80 3.59
N VAL A 123 1.38 20.59 3.45
CA VAL A 123 0.69 19.32 3.69
C VAL A 123 0.59 18.55 2.38
N ARG A 124 1.12 17.34 2.34
CA ARG A 124 1.01 16.45 1.17
C ARG A 124 -0.29 15.64 1.24
N ILE A 125 -1.03 15.59 0.15
CA ILE A 125 -2.26 14.81 0.02
C ILE A 125 -2.00 13.63 -0.92
N VAL A 126 -2.36 12.43 -0.46
CA VAL A 126 -2.07 11.16 -1.16
C VAL A 126 -3.35 10.35 -1.32
N ASP A 127 -3.58 9.83 -2.52
CA ASP A 127 -4.64 8.88 -2.86
C ASP A 127 -4.07 7.46 -2.92
N ASP A 128 -4.67 6.52 -2.17
CA ASP A 128 -4.31 5.11 -2.22
C ASP A 128 -5.53 4.18 -2.25
N TYR A 129 -5.43 3.15 -3.06
CA TYR A 129 -6.48 2.14 -3.23
C TYR A 129 -6.58 1.15 -2.06
N GLY A 130 -5.67 1.21 -1.11
CA GLY A 130 -5.61 0.33 0.06
C GLY A 130 -6.96 0.26 0.78
N HIS A 131 -7.57 -0.91 0.78
CA HIS A 131 -8.90 -1.17 1.33
C HIS A 131 -8.98 -2.50 2.10
N HIS A 132 -7.87 -3.21 2.20
CA HIS A 132 -7.69 -4.39 3.04
C HIS A 132 -6.73 -4.02 4.19
N PRO A 133 -6.90 -4.54 5.43
CA PRO A 133 -6.07 -4.20 6.58
C PRO A 133 -4.56 -4.28 6.31
N VAL A 134 -4.12 -5.34 5.63
CA VAL A 134 -2.70 -5.53 5.27
C VAL A 134 -2.20 -4.44 4.32
N GLU A 135 -3.02 -4.03 3.34
CA GLU A 135 -2.69 -2.92 2.43
C GLU A 135 -2.61 -1.60 3.19
N ILE A 136 -3.59 -1.31 4.06
CA ILE A 136 -3.63 -0.09 4.88
C ILE A 136 -2.37 0.03 5.73
N ALA A 137 -2.02 -1.02 6.47
CA ALA A 137 -0.81 -1.04 7.28
C ALA A 137 0.46 -0.80 6.44
N ALA A 138 0.55 -1.44 5.26
CA ALA A 138 1.70 -1.26 4.36
C ALA A 138 1.82 0.16 3.82
N VAL A 139 0.69 0.78 3.43
CA VAL A 139 0.63 2.16 2.93
C VAL A 139 0.97 3.17 4.01
N LEU A 140 0.40 3.02 5.22
CA LEU A 140 0.69 3.92 6.35
C LEU A 140 2.16 3.81 6.79
N LYS A 141 2.72 2.60 6.79
CA LYS A 141 4.15 2.40 7.03
C LYS A 141 5.01 3.09 5.96
N ALA A 142 4.62 3.02 4.68
CA ALA A 142 5.30 3.75 3.61
C ALA A 142 5.20 5.26 3.81
N ALA A 143 4.02 5.78 4.20
CA ALA A 143 3.83 7.19 4.52
C ALA A 143 4.76 7.65 5.65
N ARG A 144 4.87 6.86 6.71
CA ARG A 144 5.77 7.11 7.84
C ARG A 144 7.25 7.17 7.43
N GLN A 145 7.67 6.37 6.46
CA GLN A 145 9.04 6.33 5.98
C GLN A 145 9.44 7.56 5.14
N VAL A 146 8.48 8.23 4.53
CA VAL A 146 8.73 9.34 3.59
C VAL A 146 8.29 10.71 4.13
N THR A 147 7.87 10.79 5.40
CA THR A 147 7.52 12.05 6.07
C THR A 147 8.16 12.14 7.46
N GLU A 148 8.65 13.33 7.79
CA GLU A 148 9.10 13.67 9.15
C GLU A 148 7.94 14.20 10.02
N GLY A 149 6.84 14.62 9.38
CA GLY A 149 5.62 15.09 10.03
C GLY A 149 4.71 13.94 10.47
N ARG A 150 3.44 14.28 10.72
CA ARG A 150 2.43 13.30 11.12
C ARG A 150 1.82 12.64 9.89
N VAL A 151 1.35 11.41 10.09
CA VAL A 151 0.54 10.66 9.13
C VAL A 151 -0.91 10.74 9.54
N ILE A 152 -1.75 11.36 8.72
CA ILE A 152 -3.19 11.50 8.91
C ILE A 152 -3.88 10.56 7.93
N ALA A 153 -4.53 9.52 8.43
CA ALA A 153 -5.26 8.55 7.62
C ALA A 153 -6.74 8.95 7.52
N VAL A 154 -7.25 9.08 6.31
CA VAL A 154 -8.69 9.20 6.02
C VAL A 154 -9.13 7.89 5.39
N MET A 155 -9.89 7.08 6.12
CA MET A 155 -10.28 5.74 5.70
C MET A 155 -11.75 5.68 5.31
N GLN A 156 -12.03 5.20 4.08
CA GLN A 156 -13.37 4.79 3.65
C GLN A 156 -13.43 3.26 3.58
N PRO A 157 -14.03 2.58 4.55
CA PRO A 157 -14.21 1.13 4.48
C PRO A 157 -15.02 0.76 3.22
N HIS A 158 -14.64 -0.33 2.57
CA HIS A 158 -15.27 -0.76 1.32
C HIS A 158 -15.92 -2.13 1.51
N ARG A 159 -17.25 -2.20 1.40
CA ARG A 159 -18.16 -3.31 1.66
C ARG A 159 -18.38 -3.61 3.14
N PHE A 160 -19.64 -3.75 3.51
CA PHE A 160 -20.03 -4.12 4.87
C PHE A 160 -19.56 -5.53 5.25
N THR A 161 -19.63 -6.49 4.32
CA THR A 161 -19.17 -7.87 4.57
C THR A 161 -17.69 -7.90 4.90
N ARG A 162 -16.84 -7.16 4.17
CA ARG A 162 -15.39 -7.11 4.45
C ARG A 162 -15.12 -6.47 5.80
N LEU A 163 -15.79 -5.35 6.13
CA LEU A 163 -15.61 -4.69 7.42
C LEU A 163 -16.01 -5.61 8.57
N ARG A 164 -17.13 -6.34 8.44
CA ARG A 164 -17.58 -7.33 9.42
C ARG A 164 -16.55 -8.44 9.62
N ASP A 165 -16.12 -9.04 8.52
CA ASP A 165 -15.29 -10.26 8.54
C ASP A 165 -13.85 -9.99 8.99
N LEU A 166 -13.37 -8.74 8.85
CA LEU A 166 -11.99 -8.32 9.17
C LEU A 166 -11.97 -7.16 10.20
N MET A 167 -12.98 -7.02 11.04
CA MET A 167 -13.10 -5.90 11.98
C MET A 167 -11.90 -5.78 12.92
N GLU A 168 -11.37 -6.89 13.40
CA GLU A 168 -10.22 -6.93 14.30
C GLU A 168 -8.95 -6.49 13.56
N GLU A 169 -8.72 -7.01 12.37
CA GLU A 169 -7.59 -6.67 11.52
C GLU A 169 -7.63 -5.19 11.11
N PHE A 170 -8.81 -4.66 10.75
CA PHE A 170 -8.98 -3.24 10.49
C PHE A 170 -8.64 -2.41 11.73
N SER A 171 -9.13 -2.83 12.90
CA SER A 171 -8.91 -2.10 14.16
C SER A 171 -7.42 -1.97 14.53
N THR A 172 -6.58 -2.87 14.06
CA THR A 172 -5.13 -2.91 14.34
C THR A 172 -4.26 -2.33 13.21
N SER A 173 -4.83 -2.00 12.06
CA SER A 173 -4.06 -1.61 10.86
C SER A 173 -3.54 -0.17 10.83
N PHE A 174 -3.90 0.67 11.82
CA PHE A 174 -3.59 2.10 11.81
C PHE A 174 -2.43 2.51 12.72
N SER A 175 -1.60 1.60 13.17
CA SER A 175 -0.52 1.88 14.14
C SER A 175 0.50 2.91 13.66
N ASP A 176 0.72 3.03 12.35
CA ASP A 176 1.64 4.00 11.74
C ASP A 176 0.99 5.37 11.44
N ALA A 177 -0.32 5.55 11.73
CA ALA A 177 -1.00 6.84 11.65
C ALA A 177 -1.00 7.56 13.01
N ASP A 178 -0.85 8.89 12.99
CA ASP A 178 -1.00 9.74 14.18
C ASP A 178 -2.46 10.13 14.41
N VAL A 179 -3.21 10.28 13.32
CA VAL A 179 -4.63 10.65 13.32
C VAL A 179 -5.37 9.73 12.35
N VAL A 180 -6.53 9.23 12.75
CA VAL A 180 -7.40 8.41 11.92
C VAL A 180 -8.78 9.05 11.83
N ILE A 181 -9.25 9.28 10.62
CA ILE A 181 -10.58 9.81 10.29
C ILE A 181 -11.31 8.73 9.50
N VAL A 182 -12.39 8.19 10.05
CA VAL A 182 -13.16 7.10 9.43
C VAL A 182 -14.43 7.66 8.80
N ALA A 183 -14.57 7.47 7.49
CA ALA A 183 -15.76 7.85 6.74
C ALA A 183 -16.79 6.71 6.70
N ASP A 184 -18.00 7.01 6.18
CA ASP A 184 -19.03 6.01 5.97
C ASP A 184 -18.55 4.87 5.06
N VAL A 185 -19.07 3.67 5.30
CA VAL A 185 -18.77 2.48 4.49
C VAL A 185 -19.28 2.70 3.07
N TYR A 186 -18.40 2.53 2.09
CA TYR A 186 -18.81 2.47 0.68
C TYR A 186 -19.45 1.09 0.41
N PRO A 187 -20.75 1.04 0.09
CA PRO A 187 -21.50 -0.22 0.08
C PRO A 187 -21.13 -1.15 -1.08
N ALA A 188 -20.69 -0.62 -2.22
CA ALA A 188 -20.38 -1.40 -3.43
C ALA A 188 -21.50 -2.41 -3.82
N GLY A 189 -22.76 -1.99 -3.66
CA GLY A 189 -23.94 -2.79 -3.96
C GLY A 189 -24.43 -3.69 -2.83
N GLU A 190 -23.77 -3.69 -1.66
CA GLU A 190 -24.23 -4.43 -0.49
C GLU A 190 -25.26 -3.63 0.32
N ALA A 191 -26.15 -4.35 0.99
CA ALA A 191 -27.04 -3.74 2.00
C ALA A 191 -26.26 -3.48 3.31
N PRO A 192 -26.62 -2.42 4.07
CA PRO A 192 -26.03 -2.20 5.39
C PRO A 192 -26.23 -3.40 6.31
N ILE A 193 -25.22 -3.64 7.16
CA ILE A 193 -25.25 -4.69 8.18
C ILE A 193 -25.31 -3.99 9.55
N GLU A 194 -26.27 -4.35 10.39
CA GLU A 194 -26.44 -3.77 11.73
C GLU A 194 -25.16 -3.95 12.57
N GLY A 195 -24.69 -2.85 13.19
CA GLY A 195 -23.48 -2.83 14.00
C GLY A 195 -22.17 -2.88 13.20
N VAL A 196 -22.23 -2.74 11.86
CA VAL A 196 -21.06 -2.72 10.98
C VAL A 196 -21.03 -1.40 10.24
N ASP A 197 -20.41 -0.40 10.84
CA ASP A 197 -20.35 0.97 10.35
C ASP A 197 -19.04 1.66 10.76
N LYS A 198 -18.91 2.96 10.43
CA LYS A 198 -17.76 3.78 10.79
C LYS A 198 -17.56 3.89 12.30
N ASP A 199 -18.65 3.97 13.07
CA ASP A 199 -18.58 4.16 14.53
C ASP A 199 -18.08 2.88 15.20
N ALA A 200 -18.52 1.71 14.74
CA ALA A 200 -18.03 0.42 15.19
C ALA A 200 -16.50 0.26 14.91
N LEU A 201 -16.02 0.73 13.75
CA LEU A 201 -14.59 0.72 13.44
C LEU A 201 -13.82 1.71 14.31
N VAL A 202 -14.33 2.93 14.53
CA VAL A 202 -13.72 3.92 15.44
C VAL A 202 -13.58 3.34 16.83
N ASP A 203 -14.60 2.68 17.35
CA ASP A 203 -14.57 2.04 18.66
C ASP A 203 -13.61 0.84 18.69
N GLY A 204 -13.50 0.10 17.60
CA GLY A 204 -12.50 -0.96 17.43
C GLY A 204 -11.08 -0.39 17.53
N VAL A 205 -10.75 0.62 16.74
CA VAL A 205 -9.44 1.27 16.70
C VAL A 205 -9.07 1.85 18.07
N ARG A 206 -10.02 2.46 18.79
CA ARG A 206 -9.82 2.95 20.17
C ARG A 206 -9.50 1.84 21.16
N ARG A 207 -10.20 0.72 21.08
CA ARG A 207 -9.97 -0.44 21.95
C ARG A 207 -8.56 -1.02 21.81
N TYR A 208 -7.98 -0.90 20.61
CA TYR A 208 -6.59 -1.28 20.35
C TYR A 208 -5.57 -0.17 20.68
N GLY A 209 -6.01 0.91 21.34
CA GLY A 209 -5.13 1.91 21.97
C GLY A 209 -4.83 3.13 21.10
N HIS A 210 -5.42 3.28 19.93
CA HIS A 210 -5.25 4.47 19.11
C HIS A 210 -6.00 5.66 19.72
N ARG A 211 -5.27 6.74 20.09
CA ARG A 211 -5.83 7.86 20.87
C ARG A 211 -6.56 8.91 20.03
N HIS A 212 -6.15 9.06 18.76
CA HIS A 212 -6.64 10.11 17.86
C HIS A 212 -7.41 9.49 16.70
N VAL A 213 -8.59 8.94 16.98
CA VAL A 213 -9.49 8.41 15.97
C VAL A 213 -10.87 9.03 16.11
N SER A 214 -11.48 9.41 14.98
CA SER A 214 -12.80 10.03 14.91
C SER A 214 -13.59 9.56 13.69
N ALA A 215 -14.93 9.61 13.79
CA ALA A 215 -15.82 9.42 12.66
C ALA A 215 -16.01 10.74 11.90
N LEU A 216 -15.85 10.70 10.57
CA LEU A 216 -16.24 11.81 9.70
C LEU A 216 -17.77 11.90 9.65
N GLN A 217 -18.36 13.04 10.02
CA GLN A 217 -19.81 13.19 10.07
C GLN A 217 -20.42 13.24 8.67
N SER A 218 -19.82 14.01 7.78
CA SER A 218 -20.18 14.05 6.36
C SER A 218 -18.96 14.32 5.49
N LEU A 219 -19.04 14.01 4.20
CA LEU A 219 -17.97 14.32 3.24
C LEU A 219 -17.71 15.83 3.17
N ALA A 220 -18.74 16.66 3.34
CA ALA A 220 -18.60 18.12 3.30
C ALA A 220 -17.70 18.66 4.44
N ASP A 221 -17.57 17.93 5.53
CA ASP A 221 -16.76 18.33 6.69
C ASP A 221 -15.27 18.00 6.49
N LEU A 222 -14.93 17.13 5.55
CA LEU A 222 -13.55 16.64 5.37
C LEU A 222 -12.52 17.76 5.23
N PRO A 223 -12.73 18.80 4.39
CA PRO A 223 -11.73 19.87 4.25
C PRO A 223 -11.50 20.62 5.56
N GLY A 224 -12.58 20.92 6.31
CA GLY A 224 -12.51 21.60 7.60
C GLY A 224 -11.80 20.77 8.67
N VAL A 225 -12.10 19.46 8.72
CA VAL A 225 -11.46 18.52 9.65
C VAL A 225 -9.96 18.41 9.33
N VAL A 226 -9.60 18.24 8.07
CA VAL A 226 -8.19 18.17 7.65
C VAL A 226 -7.47 19.49 7.91
N ALA A 227 -8.07 20.63 7.62
CA ALA A 227 -7.48 21.96 7.87
C ALA A 227 -7.22 22.20 9.38
N ALA A 228 -8.11 21.71 10.25
CA ALA A 228 -7.95 21.83 11.70
C ALA A 228 -6.84 20.92 12.25
N GLU A 229 -6.66 19.74 11.66
CA GLU A 229 -5.70 18.73 12.13
C GLU A 229 -4.31 18.90 11.52
N ALA A 230 -4.21 19.13 10.20
CA ALA A 230 -2.95 19.05 9.46
C ALA A 230 -2.05 20.28 9.70
N ARG A 231 -0.75 20.06 9.69
CA ARG A 231 0.31 21.06 9.83
C ARG A 231 1.34 20.92 8.71
N PRO A 232 2.10 21.97 8.39
CA PRO A 232 3.19 21.86 7.43
C PRO A 232 4.13 20.70 7.76
N GLY A 233 4.45 19.88 6.76
CA GLY A 233 5.25 18.66 6.90
C GLY A 233 4.42 17.37 7.08
N ASP A 234 3.12 17.47 7.37
CA ASP A 234 2.25 16.30 7.50
C ASP A 234 1.90 15.68 6.13
N VAL A 235 1.54 14.42 6.15
CA VAL A 235 0.95 13.72 5.01
C VAL A 235 -0.47 13.26 5.35
N VAL A 236 -1.43 13.56 4.48
CA VAL A 236 -2.81 13.09 4.55
C VAL A 236 -2.99 11.99 3.52
N VAL A 237 -3.27 10.78 3.97
CA VAL A 237 -3.46 9.60 3.10
C VAL A 237 -4.93 9.23 3.07
N LEU A 238 -5.55 9.34 1.90
CA LEU A 238 -6.93 8.91 1.69
C LEU A 238 -6.92 7.45 1.19
N LEU A 239 -7.56 6.56 1.94
CA LEU A 239 -7.49 5.11 1.79
C LEU A 239 -8.85 4.52 1.46
N GLY A 240 -8.96 3.77 0.37
CA GLY A 240 -10.19 3.05 0.03
C GLY A 240 -10.36 2.75 -1.46
N ALA A 241 -11.22 1.78 -1.77
CA ALA A 241 -11.54 1.36 -3.13
C ALA A 241 -12.80 2.02 -3.70
N GLY A 242 -13.50 2.83 -2.89
CA GLY A 242 -14.72 3.54 -3.26
C GLY A 242 -14.46 4.86 -3.99
N ASP A 243 -15.37 5.82 -3.76
CA ASP A 243 -15.34 7.15 -4.34
C ASP A 243 -14.39 8.12 -3.65
N ILE A 244 -13.73 7.69 -2.58
CA ILE A 244 -12.73 8.46 -1.81
C ILE A 244 -11.59 9.02 -2.70
N THR A 245 -11.29 8.39 -3.83
CA THR A 245 -10.33 8.92 -4.79
C THR A 245 -10.77 10.30 -5.33
N GLY A 246 -12.09 10.49 -5.56
CA GLY A 246 -12.63 11.79 -5.94
C GLY A 246 -12.39 12.85 -4.85
N TRP A 247 -12.47 12.46 -3.58
CA TRP A 247 -12.19 13.34 -2.44
C TRP A 247 -10.72 13.73 -2.40
N ALA A 248 -9.82 12.77 -2.62
CA ALA A 248 -8.38 13.01 -2.65
C ALA A 248 -7.98 14.01 -3.73
N TYR A 249 -8.61 13.99 -4.89
CA TYR A 249 -8.34 14.94 -5.98
C TYR A 249 -9.00 16.30 -5.76
N ALA A 250 -10.13 16.38 -5.05
CA ALA A 250 -10.81 17.62 -4.75
C ALA A 250 -10.22 18.38 -3.54
N LEU A 251 -9.67 17.63 -2.57
CA LEU A 251 -9.22 18.16 -1.28
C LEU A 251 -8.17 19.27 -1.40
N PRO A 252 -7.15 19.24 -2.30
CA PRO A 252 -6.19 20.31 -2.43
C PRO A 252 -6.84 21.66 -2.69
N ALA A 253 -7.71 21.77 -3.68
CA ALA A 253 -8.41 23.03 -4.01
C ALA A 253 -9.36 23.49 -2.89
N GLN A 254 -9.97 22.54 -2.16
CA GLN A 254 -10.83 22.86 -1.02
C GLN A 254 -10.05 23.42 0.16
N LEU A 255 -8.84 22.89 0.44
CA LEU A 255 -7.96 23.41 1.48
C LEU A 255 -7.39 24.78 1.13
N GLU A 256 -7.05 25.02 -0.14
CA GLU A 256 -6.63 26.35 -0.62
C GLU A 256 -7.73 27.39 -0.42
N ALA A 257 -9.00 27.01 -0.58
CA ALA A 257 -10.14 27.92 -0.40
C ALA A 257 -10.42 28.24 1.09
N LEU A 258 -9.87 27.48 2.04
CA LEU A 258 -10.01 27.71 3.48
C LEU A 258 -8.83 28.49 4.09
N ALA A 259 -7.75 28.67 3.34
CA ALA A 259 -6.52 29.35 3.76
C ALA A 259 -6.60 30.87 3.57
#